data_b06aa860c8765c54624511ad436201f7
#
_entry.id   b06aa860c8765c54624511ad436201f7
#
_cell.length_a   1.000
_cell.length_b   1.000
_cell.length_c   1.000
_cell.angle_alpha   90.00
_cell.angle_beta   90.00
_cell.angle_gamma   90.00
#
_symmetry.space_group_name_H-M   'P 1'
#
loop_
_entity.id
_entity.type
_entity.pdbx_description
1 polymer ?
#
loop_
_entity_poly.entity_id
_entity_poly.type
_entity_poly.pdbx_seq_one_letter_code
_entity_poly.pdbx_strand_id
1 'polypeptide(L)'
;MTTMRGHSLTLGILVALCLAPGRSRSDDAPAWREIRYRESSQAFPNPERGFYAPRMSNRIGRLEGLRERGITLLLVEVDLKAFKERDLTEEKLNEVQQAFAAVRQHGLKAIVRFAYGFTGRDYRSDPKDMDRILGHIHQLGKVLLENRDVLYAVHAGFLGPWGEWHGSNWGDPPSLQARRSVLFGLLDAVPEPVTVHVRRPMFIRDIFAGEPGGAELTEATAYGGSRLSRVGWHDDALLSLPSDMGTYAERGWDRERELRWCADHGRFTPFGGETVPLSARTPIAQVVRELELLHATYLNSSYHRGTLDGWRKAAYLGSTGYDHVERRLGYRLVADRLRISKVVNPDGTLRVELDLHNVGFAAPQMPRKVALVLSQGDRAHRVALATDPRRWGPEAGTVSLRGEVPIPADARGGRWRLALQLADPSPSLSGDGRYAIRLANEGITFDQASGWNVLAEDVEMR
;
A
#
# COMPACT_ATOMS: atom_id res chain seq x y z
N MET A 1 83.71 20.42 13.73
CA MET A 1 84.29 19.22 14.22
C MET A 1 83.58 18.06 13.54
N THR A 2 84.07 17.60 12.37
CA THR A 2 84.99 16.43 12.25
C THR A 2 84.40 15.19 12.91
N THR A 3 84.07 14.13 12.24
CA THR A 3 84.79 13.19 11.38
C THR A 3 83.83 12.09 10.90
N MET A 4 83.89 11.71 9.69
CA MET A 4 84.49 10.56 8.96
C MET A 4 83.77 9.22 9.06
N ARG A 5 83.22 8.81 7.93
CA ARG A 5 83.50 7.61 7.09
C ARG A 5 83.35 6.23 7.69
N GLY A 6 82.61 5.45 6.95
CA GLY A 6 82.69 3.98 6.96
C GLY A 6 81.84 3.38 5.78
N HIS A 7 82.55 3.07 4.67
CA HIS A 7 81.97 2.29 3.53
C HIS A 7 82.01 0.79 3.88
N SER A 8 80.95 0.07 3.66
CA SER A 8 81.02 -1.38 3.57
C SER A 8 80.19 -1.82 2.37
N LEU A 9 80.88 -2.35 1.36
CA LEU A 9 80.26 -3.07 0.24
C LEU A 9 79.82 -4.45 0.71
N THR A 10 78.56 -4.77 0.46
CA THR A 10 78.09 -6.16 0.55
C THR A 10 77.48 -6.57 -0.77
N LEU A 11 78.08 -7.60 -1.34
CA LEU A 11 77.77 -8.27 -2.60
C LEU A 11 76.40 -8.97 -2.49
N GLY A 12 75.41 -8.50 -3.22
CA GLY A 12 74.07 -9.13 -3.24
C GLY A 12 73.95 -10.10 -4.41
N ILE A 13 73.67 -11.33 -4.10
CA ILE A 13 73.35 -12.40 -5.07
C ILE A 13 71.96 -12.20 -5.62
N LEU A 14 71.82 -11.96 -6.94
CA LEU A 14 70.55 -11.93 -7.66
C LEU A 14 70.04 -13.37 -7.82
N VAL A 15 68.99 -13.75 -7.07
CA VAL A 15 68.17 -14.93 -7.33
C VAL A 15 67.04 -14.51 -8.24
N ALA A 16 67.11 -14.89 -9.51
CA ALA A 16 66.00 -14.73 -10.47
C ALA A 16 64.90 -15.74 -10.15
N LEU A 17 63.86 -15.29 -9.46
CA LEU A 17 62.60 -16.03 -9.33
C LEU A 17 61.84 -15.95 -10.68
N CYS A 18 61.78 -17.02 -11.44
CA CYS A 18 60.85 -17.22 -12.54
C CYS A 18 59.43 -17.26 -11.97
N LEU A 19 58.72 -16.13 -11.95
CA LEU A 19 57.28 -16.08 -11.75
C LEU A 19 56.65 -16.68 -13.00
N ALA A 20 56.07 -17.88 -12.90
CA ALA A 20 55.13 -18.42 -13.88
C ALA A 20 53.93 -17.44 -14.02
N PRO A 21 53.49 -17.15 -15.23
CA PRO A 21 52.30 -16.31 -15.39
C PRO A 21 51.11 -16.99 -14.72
N GLY A 22 50.69 -16.46 -13.59
CA GLY A 22 49.44 -16.84 -12.98
C GLY A 22 48.33 -16.66 -14.02
N ARG A 23 47.63 -17.73 -14.33
CA ARG A 23 46.37 -17.64 -15.10
C ARG A 23 45.48 -16.66 -14.37
N SER A 24 45.35 -15.46 -14.92
CA SER A 24 44.24 -14.58 -14.56
C SER A 24 42.95 -15.40 -14.81
N ARG A 25 42.23 -15.74 -13.75
CA ARG A 25 40.84 -16.08 -13.91
C ARG A 25 40.24 -14.87 -14.59
N SER A 26 39.92 -15.05 -15.89
CA SER A 26 39.02 -14.13 -16.56
C SER A 26 37.76 -14.10 -15.70
N ASP A 27 37.43 -12.98 -15.11
CA ASP A 27 36.07 -12.65 -14.66
C ASP A 27 35.20 -12.64 -15.92
N ASP A 28 34.83 -13.79 -16.42
CA ASP A 28 33.79 -13.94 -17.43
C ASP A 28 32.49 -13.52 -16.72
N ALA A 29 32.17 -12.23 -16.85
CA ALA A 29 30.87 -11.74 -16.43
C ALA A 29 29.80 -12.64 -17.06
N PRO A 30 28.86 -13.16 -16.28
CA PRO A 30 27.91 -14.13 -16.79
C PRO A 30 27.19 -13.56 -18.01
N ALA A 31 27.17 -14.32 -19.10
CA ALA A 31 26.41 -13.93 -20.28
C ALA A 31 24.95 -13.83 -19.91
N TRP A 32 24.32 -12.69 -20.14
CA TRP A 32 22.95 -12.40 -19.77
C TRP A 32 22.00 -12.55 -20.97
N ARG A 33 20.82 -13.13 -20.73
CA ARG A 33 19.64 -12.94 -21.57
C ARG A 33 18.86 -11.75 -20.99
N GLU A 34 18.59 -10.73 -21.81
CA GLU A 34 17.83 -9.54 -21.41
C GLU A 34 16.48 -9.54 -22.10
N ILE A 35 15.43 -9.21 -21.34
CA ILE A 35 14.06 -8.98 -21.82
C ILE A 35 13.64 -7.60 -21.33
N ARG A 36 13.09 -6.77 -22.22
CA ARG A 36 12.54 -5.47 -21.89
C ARG A 36 11.03 -5.49 -21.99
N TYR A 37 10.38 -4.79 -21.09
CA TYR A 37 8.92 -4.71 -21.02
C TYR A 37 8.45 -3.28 -21.26
N ARG A 38 7.16 -3.14 -21.52
CA ARG A 38 6.48 -1.86 -21.70
C ARG A 38 5.32 -1.75 -20.72
N GLU A 39 5.01 -0.52 -20.27
CA GLU A 39 3.82 -0.26 -19.49
C GLU A 39 2.56 -0.53 -20.34
N SER A 40 1.58 -1.19 -19.74
CA SER A 40 0.25 -1.38 -20.32
C SER A 40 -0.62 -0.16 -20.10
N SER A 41 -1.45 0.21 -21.05
CA SER A 41 -2.46 1.27 -20.89
C SER A 41 -3.70 0.82 -20.12
N GLN A 42 -3.85 -0.46 -19.78
CA GLN A 42 -5.02 -1.03 -19.10
C GLN A 42 -5.01 -0.74 -17.59
N ALA A 43 -6.20 -0.58 -17.00
CA ALA A 43 -6.39 -0.66 -15.56
C ALA A 43 -6.55 -2.13 -15.14
N PHE A 44 -6.05 -2.48 -13.94
CA PHE A 44 -6.14 -3.82 -13.39
C PHE A 44 -6.73 -3.79 -11.98
N PRO A 45 -7.56 -4.77 -11.59
CA PRO A 45 -8.16 -4.86 -10.26
C PRO A 45 -7.15 -5.36 -9.21
N ASN A 46 -6.06 -4.62 -9.03
CA ASN A 46 -5.05 -4.89 -8.01
C ASN A 46 -5.62 -4.64 -6.59
N PRO A 47 -5.24 -5.43 -5.58
CA PRO A 47 -5.74 -5.28 -4.22
C PRO A 47 -5.31 -3.97 -3.57
N GLU A 48 -6.10 -3.49 -2.59
CA GLU A 48 -5.73 -2.41 -1.66
C GLU A 48 -5.46 -1.05 -2.31
N ARG A 49 -6.07 -0.79 -3.48
CA ARG A 49 -5.92 0.47 -4.22
C ARG A 49 -7.13 0.77 -5.11
N GLY A 50 -7.18 2.01 -5.62
CA GLY A 50 -8.13 2.39 -6.66
C GLY A 50 -9.46 2.90 -6.12
N PHE A 51 -10.49 2.88 -6.94
CA PHE A 51 -11.82 3.28 -6.49
C PHE A 51 -12.41 2.25 -5.53
N TYR A 52 -13.10 2.73 -4.48
CA TYR A 52 -13.87 1.88 -3.57
C TYR A 52 -15.38 2.07 -3.73
N ALA A 53 -16.16 1.08 -3.32
CA ALA A 53 -17.61 1.18 -3.24
C ALA A 53 -18.08 1.22 -1.77
N PRO A 54 -18.91 2.21 -1.35
CA PRO A 54 -19.48 2.23 0.00
C PRO A 54 -20.61 1.21 0.11
N ARG A 55 -20.70 0.54 1.28
CA ARG A 55 -21.77 -0.42 1.62
C ARG A 55 -22.06 -0.39 3.11
N MET A 56 -23.33 -0.32 3.48
CA MET A 56 -23.76 -0.56 4.85
C MET A 56 -23.59 -2.05 5.21
N SER A 57 -23.07 -2.37 6.40
CA SER A 57 -22.86 -3.75 6.87
C SER A 57 -24.15 -4.57 6.89
N ASN A 58 -25.25 -3.97 7.31
CA ASN A 58 -26.57 -4.61 7.33
C ASN A 58 -27.23 -4.75 5.95
N ARG A 59 -26.64 -4.21 4.91
CA ARG A 59 -27.09 -4.26 3.51
C ARG A 59 -25.91 -4.30 2.57
N ILE A 60 -24.99 -5.26 2.81
CA ILE A 60 -23.77 -5.41 2.00
C ILE A 60 -24.11 -5.58 0.50
N GLY A 61 -25.26 -6.17 0.20
CA GLY A 61 -25.81 -6.25 -1.16
C GLY A 61 -24.98 -7.14 -2.10
N ARG A 62 -25.17 -6.91 -3.39
CA ARG A 62 -24.44 -7.65 -4.43
C ARG A 62 -23.03 -7.10 -4.58
N LEU A 63 -22.03 -7.98 -4.48
CA LEU A 63 -20.62 -7.67 -4.67
C LEU A 63 -20.05 -8.24 -5.96
N GLU A 64 -20.83 -9.11 -6.65
CA GLU A 64 -20.48 -9.68 -7.94
C GLU A 64 -20.22 -8.58 -8.98
N GLY A 65 -19.22 -8.77 -9.81
CA GLY A 65 -18.85 -7.82 -10.85
C GLY A 65 -18.14 -6.55 -10.38
N LEU A 66 -17.84 -6.39 -9.06
CA LEU A 66 -17.06 -5.25 -8.60
C LEU A 66 -15.62 -5.32 -9.11
N ARG A 67 -14.98 -6.49 -9.01
CA ARG A 67 -13.61 -6.68 -9.50
C ARG A 67 -13.48 -6.49 -11.01
N GLU A 68 -14.46 -6.92 -11.79
CA GLU A 68 -14.52 -6.73 -13.23
C GLU A 68 -14.63 -5.24 -13.62
N ARG A 69 -15.16 -4.42 -12.71
CA ARG A 69 -15.18 -2.95 -12.83
C ARG A 69 -13.97 -2.26 -12.19
N GLY A 70 -12.92 -3.01 -11.82
CA GLY A 70 -11.72 -2.47 -11.23
C GLY A 70 -11.80 -2.17 -9.73
N ILE A 71 -12.93 -2.49 -9.06
CA ILE A 71 -13.14 -2.19 -7.64
C ILE A 71 -12.70 -3.38 -6.78
N THR A 72 -11.69 -3.17 -5.95
CA THR A 72 -11.13 -4.17 -5.02
C THR A 72 -11.27 -3.79 -3.56
N LEU A 73 -11.76 -2.58 -3.27
CA LEU A 73 -11.98 -2.04 -1.94
C LEU A 73 -13.47 -1.75 -1.70
N LEU A 74 -13.93 -2.06 -0.49
CA LEU A 74 -15.22 -1.57 0.02
C LEU A 74 -15.00 -0.65 1.20
N LEU A 75 -15.75 0.45 1.30
CA LEU A 75 -16.00 1.13 2.57
C LEU A 75 -17.21 0.47 3.23
N VAL A 76 -16.96 -0.34 4.26
CA VAL A 76 -18.00 -0.99 5.06
C VAL A 76 -18.41 -0.04 6.19
N GLU A 77 -19.60 0.51 6.08
CA GLU A 77 -20.19 1.43 7.05
C GLU A 77 -21.05 0.65 8.06
N VAL A 78 -20.73 0.77 9.34
CA VAL A 78 -21.39 0.05 10.43
C VAL A 78 -22.16 1.04 11.30
N ASP A 79 -23.49 1.02 11.21
CA ASP A 79 -24.35 1.90 12.01
C ASP A 79 -24.55 1.32 13.42
N LEU A 80 -24.09 2.07 14.43
CA LEU A 80 -24.21 1.76 15.86
C LEU A 80 -25.28 2.60 16.57
N LYS A 81 -26.12 3.34 15.85
CA LYS A 81 -27.11 4.29 16.41
C LYS A 81 -28.03 3.65 17.46
N ALA A 82 -28.41 2.39 17.27
CA ALA A 82 -29.26 1.67 18.22
C ALA A 82 -28.56 1.26 19.53
N PHE A 83 -27.23 1.43 19.61
CA PHE A 83 -26.41 0.96 20.73
C PHE A 83 -25.80 2.08 21.58
N LYS A 84 -26.12 3.34 21.35
CA LYS A 84 -25.50 4.45 22.08
C LYS A 84 -25.72 4.45 23.59
N GLU A 85 -26.75 3.74 24.09
CA GLU A 85 -27.07 3.60 25.54
C GLU A 85 -26.83 2.17 26.06
N ARG A 86 -26.32 1.25 25.24
CA ARG A 86 -26.12 -0.17 25.60
C ARG A 86 -24.97 -0.79 24.83
N ASP A 87 -24.50 -1.94 25.29
CA ASP A 87 -23.47 -2.72 24.60
C ASP A 87 -23.95 -3.25 23.25
N LEU A 88 -22.98 -3.56 22.35
CA LEU A 88 -23.30 -4.25 21.12
C LEU A 88 -23.79 -5.66 21.41
N THR A 89 -24.82 -6.08 20.68
CA THR A 89 -25.34 -7.45 20.79
C THR A 89 -24.55 -8.41 19.90
N GLU A 90 -24.66 -9.72 20.20
CA GLU A 90 -24.05 -10.76 19.37
C GLU A 90 -24.56 -10.68 17.90
N GLU A 91 -25.83 -10.32 17.68
CA GLU A 91 -26.39 -10.17 16.33
C GLU A 91 -25.69 -9.03 15.56
N LYS A 92 -25.35 -7.93 16.25
CA LYS A 92 -24.61 -6.82 15.62
C LYS A 92 -23.17 -7.20 15.31
N LEU A 93 -22.49 -7.91 16.21
CA LEU A 93 -21.15 -8.42 15.98
C LEU A 93 -21.13 -9.43 14.81
N ASN A 94 -22.12 -10.33 14.77
CA ASN A 94 -22.30 -11.28 13.68
C ASN A 94 -22.62 -10.61 12.34
N GLU A 95 -23.41 -9.52 12.33
CA GLU A 95 -23.63 -8.70 11.11
C GLU A 95 -22.29 -8.20 10.53
N VAL A 96 -21.42 -7.66 11.39
CA VAL A 96 -20.09 -7.18 10.96
C VAL A 96 -19.22 -8.33 10.46
N GLN A 97 -19.25 -9.45 11.16
CA GLN A 97 -18.54 -10.68 10.76
C GLN A 97 -18.98 -11.17 9.38
N GLN A 98 -20.30 -11.19 9.11
CA GLN A 98 -20.85 -11.59 7.81
C GLN A 98 -20.45 -10.60 6.68
N ALA A 99 -20.37 -9.30 6.98
CA ALA A 99 -19.89 -8.33 6.02
C ALA A 99 -18.44 -8.62 5.59
N PHE A 100 -17.55 -8.92 6.54
CA PHE A 100 -16.16 -9.32 6.22
C PHE A 100 -16.09 -10.67 5.49
N ALA A 101 -16.95 -11.63 5.83
CA ALA A 101 -17.02 -12.90 5.11
C ALA A 101 -17.41 -12.69 3.63
N ALA A 102 -18.38 -11.81 3.36
CA ALA A 102 -18.76 -11.44 2.00
C ALA A 102 -17.61 -10.73 1.25
N VAL A 103 -16.90 -9.81 1.90
CA VAL A 103 -15.70 -9.16 1.35
C VAL A 103 -14.67 -10.21 0.91
N ARG A 104 -14.36 -11.17 1.78
CA ARG A 104 -13.39 -12.25 1.50
C ARG A 104 -13.84 -13.13 0.35
N GLN A 105 -15.10 -13.56 0.36
CA GLN A 105 -15.67 -14.42 -0.68
C GLN A 105 -15.50 -13.81 -2.08
N HIS A 106 -15.65 -12.50 -2.20
CA HIS A 106 -15.58 -11.78 -3.49
C HIS A 106 -14.17 -11.28 -3.84
N GLY A 107 -13.13 -11.64 -3.07
CA GLY A 107 -11.76 -11.24 -3.35
C GLY A 107 -11.52 -9.75 -3.18
N LEU A 108 -12.20 -9.12 -2.22
CA LEU A 108 -12.11 -7.70 -1.90
C LEU A 108 -11.41 -7.48 -0.57
N LYS A 109 -11.00 -6.24 -0.30
CA LYS A 109 -10.53 -5.79 1.01
C LYS A 109 -11.46 -4.70 1.54
N ALA A 110 -11.52 -4.52 2.86
CA ALA A 110 -12.40 -3.57 3.51
C ALA A 110 -11.65 -2.40 4.13
N ILE A 111 -12.15 -1.20 3.89
CA ILE A 111 -12.03 -0.07 4.79
C ILE A 111 -13.28 -0.12 5.66
N VAL A 112 -13.19 0.01 6.97
CA VAL A 112 -14.37 -0.02 7.84
C VAL A 112 -14.52 1.29 8.59
N ARG A 113 -15.77 1.75 8.73
CA ARG A 113 -16.13 2.94 9.52
C ARG A 113 -17.31 2.64 10.41
N PHE A 114 -17.18 2.92 11.70
CA PHE A 114 -18.22 2.78 12.70
C PHE A 114 -18.75 4.14 13.10
N ALA A 115 -20.07 4.36 13.11
CA ALA A 115 -20.65 5.61 13.54
C ALA A 115 -22.04 5.41 14.17
N TYR A 116 -22.48 6.37 14.98
CA TYR A 116 -23.81 6.37 15.57
C TYR A 116 -24.83 7.14 14.72
N GLY A 117 -24.70 7.00 13.41
CA GLY A 117 -25.57 7.57 12.41
C GLY A 117 -24.83 8.00 11.15
N PHE A 118 -25.47 7.77 10.00
CA PHE A 118 -24.93 8.02 8.67
C PHE A 118 -25.82 9.00 7.87
N THR A 119 -26.39 10.00 8.56
CA THR A 119 -27.18 11.04 7.90
C THR A 119 -26.80 12.43 8.46
N GLY A 120 -27.02 13.48 7.67
CA GLY A 120 -26.84 14.86 8.12
C GLY A 120 -27.79 15.32 9.24
N ARG A 121 -28.65 14.43 9.74
CA ARG A 121 -29.53 14.69 10.92
C ARG A 121 -28.95 14.12 12.21
N ASP A 122 -27.84 13.40 12.14
CA ASP A 122 -27.25 12.68 13.27
C ASP A 122 -26.23 13.53 14.06
N TYR A 123 -26.39 14.86 14.08
CA TYR A 123 -25.61 15.74 14.93
C TYR A 123 -25.81 15.36 16.41
N ARG A 124 -24.72 15.26 17.17
CA ARG A 124 -24.69 14.86 18.58
C ARG A 124 -25.43 13.55 18.86
N SER A 125 -25.32 12.59 17.92
CA SER A 125 -25.92 11.26 18.07
C SER A 125 -24.99 10.26 18.76
N ASP A 126 -23.72 10.57 18.90
CA ASP A 126 -22.74 9.75 19.60
C ASP A 126 -23.01 9.69 21.12
N PRO A 127 -22.59 8.62 21.84
CA PRO A 127 -22.73 8.53 23.29
C PRO A 127 -22.09 9.71 24.02
N LYS A 128 -22.71 10.15 25.11
CA LYS A 128 -22.16 11.16 26.03
C LYS A 128 -21.18 10.57 27.05
N ASP A 129 -21.07 9.24 27.08
CA ASP A 129 -20.19 8.47 27.93
C ASP A 129 -19.05 7.88 27.07
N MET A 130 -17.81 8.23 27.37
CA MET A 130 -16.64 7.77 26.64
C MET A 130 -16.40 6.28 26.89
N ASP A 131 -16.69 5.78 28.10
CA ASP A 131 -16.53 4.35 28.41
C ASP A 131 -17.45 3.50 27.55
N ARG A 132 -18.62 4.02 27.18
CA ARG A 132 -19.53 3.36 26.23
C ARG A 132 -18.88 3.24 24.84
N ILE A 133 -18.26 4.31 24.33
CA ILE A 133 -17.57 4.31 23.04
C ILE A 133 -16.39 3.33 23.07
N LEU A 134 -15.57 3.39 24.13
CA LEU A 134 -14.41 2.50 24.28
C LEU A 134 -14.83 1.04 24.46
N GLY A 135 -15.95 0.78 25.16
CA GLY A 135 -16.57 -0.53 25.27
C GLY A 135 -16.95 -1.13 23.90
N HIS A 136 -17.57 -0.33 23.03
CA HIS A 136 -17.90 -0.76 21.66
C HIS A 136 -16.64 -1.04 20.83
N ILE A 137 -15.61 -0.18 20.93
CA ILE A 137 -14.32 -0.41 20.27
C ILE A 137 -13.72 -1.74 20.73
N HIS A 138 -13.73 -2.00 22.03
CA HIS A 138 -13.22 -3.26 22.58
C HIS A 138 -14.02 -4.49 22.09
N GLN A 139 -15.37 -4.42 22.08
CA GLN A 139 -16.21 -5.51 21.56
C GLN A 139 -15.92 -5.81 20.07
N LEU A 140 -15.73 -4.77 19.27
CA LEU A 140 -15.40 -4.89 17.85
C LEU A 140 -13.97 -5.41 17.59
N GLY A 141 -13.04 -5.21 18.53
CA GLY A 141 -11.64 -5.59 18.39
C GLY A 141 -11.45 -7.08 18.06
N LYS A 142 -12.27 -7.98 18.66
CA LYS A 142 -12.24 -9.40 18.34
C LYS A 142 -12.62 -9.66 16.87
N VAL A 143 -13.70 -9.04 16.40
CA VAL A 143 -14.17 -9.21 15.01
C VAL A 143 -13.11 -8.65 14.03
N LEU A 144 -12.49 -7.52 14.35
CA LEU A 144 -11.42 -6.95 13.52
C LEU A 144 -10.19 -7.86 13.46
N LEU A 145 -9.81 -8.46 14.59
CA LEU A 145 -8.68 -9.40 14.66
C LEU A 145 -8.94 -10.67 13.84
N GLU A 146 -10.12 -11.24 13.92
CA GLU A 146 -10.52 -12.44 13.17
C GLU A 146 -10.57 -12.21 11.66
N ASN A 147 -10.78 -10.96 11.22
CA ASN A 147 -10.88 -10.58 9.83
C ASN A 147 -9.70 -9.72 9.33
N ARG A 148 -8.57 -9.74 10.06
CA ARG A 148 -7.37 -8.94 9.73
C ARG A 148 -6.84 -9.17 8.32
N ASP A 149 -7.13 -10.33 7.73
CA ASP A 149 -6.69 -10.72 6.38
C ASP A 149 -7.37 -9.88 5.28
N VAL A 150 -8.63 -9.51 5.47
CA VAL A 150 -9.38 -8.67 4.52
C VAL A 150 -9.54 -7.22 4.97
N LEU A 151 -9.05 -6.87 6.16
CA LEU A 151 -9.09 -5.50 6.68
C LEU A 151 -7.91 -4.71 6.13
N TYR A 152 -8.19 -3.60 5.42
CA TYR A 152 -7.17 -2.73 4.85
C TYR A 152 -6.90 -1.50 5.71
N ALA A 153 -7.95 -0.81 6.13
CA ALA A 153 -7.88 0.36 6.98
C ALA A 153 -9.14 0.52 7.83
N VAL A 154 -9.03 1.26 8.92
CA VAL A 154 -10.18 1.66 9.76
C VAL A 154 -10.28 3.18 9.76
N HIS A 155 -11.38 3.75 9.31
CA HIS A 155 -11.67 5.14 9.56
C HIS A 155 -12.05 5.32 11.03
N ALA A 156 -11.47 6.31 11.72
CA ALA A 156 -11.55 6.41 13.17
C ALA A 156 -12.98 6.47 13.73
N GLY A 157 -13.93 7.04 12.99
CA GLY A 157 -15.37 6.93 13.28
C GLY A 157 -15.78 7.41 14.66
N PHE A 158 -16.87 6.85 15.17
CA PHE A 158 -17.46 6.95 16.52
C PHE A 158 -17.92 8.35 16.95
N LEU A 159 -17.28 9.45 16.56
CA LEU A 159 -17.61 10.81 16.98
C LEU A 159 -18.32 11.57 15.87
N GLY A 160 -19.52 12.08 16.19
CA GLY A 160 -20.36 12.87 15.29
C GLY A 160 -21.01 12.09 14.15
N PRO A 161 -21.77 12.79 13.27
CA PRO A 161 -22.40 12.18 12.10
C PRO A 161 -21.35 11.58 11.18
N TRP A 162 -21.66 10.44 10.57
CA TRP A 162 -20.75 9.63 9.74
C TRP A 162 -19.44 9.22 10.43
N GLY A 163 -19.24 9.60 11.72
CA GLY A 163 -17.96 9.39 12.39
C GLY A 163 -16.85 10.32 11.89
N GLU A 164 -17.19 11.51 11.40
CA GLU A 164 -16.24 12.44 10.79
C GLU A 164 -15.67 13.48 11.74
N TRP A 165 -15.89 13.34 13.03
CA TRP A 165 -15.30 14.16 14.08
C TRP A 165 -15.71 15.65 14.00
N HIS A 166 -16.97 15.88 13.65
CA HIS A 166 -17.65 17.18 13.75
C HIS A 166 -19.06 17.00 14.32
N GLY A 167 -19.69 18.06 14.80
CA GLY A 167 -21.05 18.01 15.32
C GLY A 167 -21.30 16.91 16.38
N SER A 168 -20.31 16.63 17.23
CA SER A 168 -20.31 15.57 18.24
C SER A 168 -20.79 16.10 19.60
N ASN A 169 -21.21 15.18 20.48
CA ASN A 169 -21.45 15.50 21.90
C ASN A 169 -20.16 15.93 22.64
N TRP A 170 -19.01 15.62 22.08
CA TRP A 170 -17.68 15.90 22.63
C TRP A 170 -17.05 17.19 22.12
N GLY A 171 -17.81 18.01 21.38
CA GLY A 171 -17.39 19.28 20.80
C GLY A 171 -17.46 19.30 19.27
N ASP A 172 -17.14 20.50 18.70
CA ASP A 172 -17.13 20.73 17.26
C ASP A 172 -15.91 21.60 16.85
N PRO A 173 -14.79 21.01 16.47
CA PRO A 173 -14.47 19.58 16.50
C PRO A 173 -14.42 19.00 17.93
N PRO A 174 -14.46 17.68 18.11
CA PRO A 174 -14.34 17.06 19.43
C PRO A 174 -13.07 17.47 20.16
N SER A 175 -13.13 17.51 21.50
CA SER A 175 -11.97 17.87 22.32
C SER A 175 -10.75 16.98 22.03
N LEU A 176 -9.55 17.50 22.28
CA LEU A 176 -8.31 16.73 22.10
C LEU A 176 -8.34 15.42 22.91
N GLN A 177 -8.85 15.47 24.14
CA GLN A 177 -8.97 14.28 24.98
C GLN A 177 -9.90 13.23 24.35
N ALA A 178 -11.09 13.61 23.87
CA ALA A 178 -12.02 12.69 23.22
C ALA A 178 -11.42 12.05 21.95
N ARG A 179 -10.79 12.88 21.10
CA ARG A 179 -10.10 12.41 19.89
C ARG A 179 -8.99 11.42 20.22
N ARG A 180 -8.17 11.72 21.24
CA ARG A 180 -7.07 10.86 21.68
C ARG A 180 -7.61 9.53 22.25
N SER A 181 -8.65 9.57 23.09
CA SER A 181 -9.26 8.37 23.67
C SER A 181 -9.76 7.42 22.58
N VAL A 182 -10.51 7.93 21.60
CA VAL A 182 -11.04 7.11 20.50
C VAL A 182 -9.91 6.59 19.61
N LEU A 183 -8.96 7.43 19.21
CA LEU A 183 -7.86 6.99 18.35
C LEU A 183 -7.00 5.92 19.02
N PHE A 184 -6.64 6.10 20.28
CA PHE A 184 -5.79 5.14 20.98
C PHE A 184 -6.54 3.85 21.29
N GLY A 185 -7.82 3.92 21.67
CA GLY A 185 -8.66 2.73 21.81
C GLY A 185 -8.75 1.93 20.51
N LEU A 186 -8.87 2.60 19.37
CA LEU A 186 -8.85 1.94 18.05
C LEU A 186 -7.48 1.33 17.73
N LEU A 187 -6.38 2.04 17.99
CA LEU A 187 -5.04 1.52 17.75
C LEU A 187 -4.71 0.29 18.59
N ASP A 188 -5.31 0.18 19.78
CA ASP A 188 -5.18 -0.98 20.65
C ASP A 188 -6.08 -2.15 20.19
N ALA A 189 -7.24 -1.88 19.57
CA ALA A 189 -8.19 -2.88 19.10
C ALA A 189 -7.95 -3.37 17.66
N VAL A 190 -7.40 -2.52 16.81
CA VAL A 190 -7.13 -2.81 15.39
C VAL A 190 -5.82 -3.58 15.26
N PRO A 191 -5.82 -4.76 14.60
CA PRO A 191 -4.60 -5.56 14.46
C PRO A 191 -3.55 -4.90 13.56
N GLU A 192 -2.27 -5.06 13.92
CA GLU A 192 -1.17 -4.66 13.03
C GLU A 192 -1.13 -5.55 11.76
N PRO A 193 -0.74 -5.00 10.62
CA PRO A 193 -0.25 -3.63 10.33
C PRO A 193 -1.36 -2.66 9.86
N VAL A 194 -2.63 -2.95 10.12
CA VAL A 194 -3.77 -2.14 9.69
C VAL A 194 -3.69 -0.73 10.29
N THR A 195 -3.95 0.28 9.45
CA THR A 195 -3.90 1.69 9.84
C THR A 195 -5.27 2.22 10.25
N VAL A 196 -5.27 3.24 11.12
CA VAL A 196 -6.47 3.98 11.56
C VAL A 196 -6.41 5.39 10.98
N HIS A 197 -7.46 5.82 10.28
CA HIS A 197 -7.48 7.11 9.59
C HIS A 197 -8.43 8.09 10.27
N VAL A 198 -7.90 9.24 10.66
CA VAL A 198 -8.71 10.34 11.17
C VAL A 198 -9.24 11.23 10.05
N ARG A 199 -10.27 12.04 10.30
CA ARG A 199 -10.91 12.87 9.26
C ARG A 199 -10.03 14.03 8.75
N ARG A 200 -9.11 14.54 9.59
CA ARG A 200 -8.29 15.73 9.27
C ARG A 200 -6.85 15.53 9.72
N PRO A 201 -5.85 15.96 8.94
CA PRO A 201 -4.43 15.82 9.30
C PRO A 201 -4.06 16.59 10.58
N MET A 202 -4.71 17.74 10.85
CA MET A 202 -4.51 18.49 12.10
C MET A 202 -4.78 17.65 13.36
N PHE A 203 -5.68 16.67 13.30
CA PHE A 203 -5.96 15.81 14.45
C PHE A 203 -4.78 14.89 14.79
N ILE A 204 -4.03 14.45 13.78
CA ILE A 204 -2.78 13.69 13.99
C ILE A 204 -1.77 14.61 14.70
N ARG A 205 -1.54 15.81 14.15
CA ARG A 205 -0.57 16.75 14.73
C ARG A 205 -0.92 17.11 16.18
N ASP A 206 -2.19 17.39 16.45
CA ASP A 206 -2.64 17.71 17.82
C ASP A 206 -2.41 16.56 18.80
N ILE A 207 -2.81 15.36 18.42
CA ILE A 207 -2.76 14.17 19.31
C ILE A 207 -1.31 13.78 19.60
N PHE A 208 -0.44 13.84 18.60
CA PHE A 208 0.95 13.38 18.72
C PHE A 208 1.95 14.49 19.07
N ALA A 209 1.53 15.77 19.14
CA ALA A 209 2.42 16.87 19.52
C ALA A 209 3.12 16.68 20.87
N GLY A 210 2.47 15.98 21.83
CA GLY A 210 3.00 15.68 23.15
C GLY A 210 3.63 14.27 23.29
N GLU A 211 3.66 13.49 22.23
CA GLU A 211 4.22 12.13 22.26
C GLU A 211 5.71 12.14 21.91
N PRO A 212 6.49 11.17 22.42
CA PRO A 212 7.89 10.99 22.01
C PRO A 212 8.00 10.80 20.50
N GLY A 213 8.80 11.62 19.82
CA GLY A 213 8.96 11.63 18.37
C GLY A 213 8.03 12.60 17.63
N GLY A 214 7.06 13.23 18.33
CA GLY A 214 6.14 14.19 17.72
C GLY A 214 5.19 13.57 16.70
N ALA A 215 4.73 14.40 15.75
CA ALA A 215 3.76 14.00 14.72
C ALA A 215 4.40 13.78 13.32
N GLU A 216 5.70 13.60 13.24
CA GLU A 216 6.41 13.43 11.96
C GLU A 216 6.78 11.97 11.70
N LEU A 217 6.35 11.45 10.56
CA LEU A 217 6.82 10.16 10.03
C LEU A 217 8.01 10.39 9.10
N THR A 218 9.03 9.57 9.28
CA THR A 218 10.20 9.53 8.40
C THR A 218 10.38 8.11 7.88
N GLU A 219 11.23 7.93 6.91
CA GLU A 219 11.58 6.61 6.40
C GLU A 219 12.15 5.68 7.50
N ALA A 220 12.83 6.24 8.48
CA ALA A 220 13.39 5.48 9.59
C ALA A 220 12.34 5.05 10.63
N THR A 221 11.26 5.84 10.81
CA THR A 221 10.22 5.59 11.82
C THR A 221 8.96 4.94 11.24
N ALA A 222 8.80 5.01 9.91
CA ALA A 222 7.69 4.36 9.22
C ALA A 222 7.76 2.83 9.39
N TYR A 223 6.60 2.20 9.47
CA TYR A 223 6.45 0.74 9.60
C TYR A 223 7.11 0.12 10.86
N GLY A 224 7.55 0.94 11.81
CA GLY A 224 8.24 0.51 13.03
C GLY A 224 7.32 0.09 14.18
N GLY A 225 6.01 -0.04 13.96
CA GLY A 225 5.04 -0.45 14.99
C GLY A 225 4.69 0.66 16.00
N SER A 226 5.18 1.89 15.83
CA SER A 226 4.75 3.01 16.68
C SER A 226 3.28 3.36 16.40
N ARG A 227 2.58 3.94 17.39
CA ARG A 227 1.19 4.38 17.18
C ARG A 227 1.07 5.33 16.01
N LEU A 228 1.97 6.31 15.88
CA LEU A 228 1.98 7.28 14.78
C LEU A 228 2.11 6.60 13.40
N SER A 229 2.98 5.59 13.27
CA SER A 229 3.19 4.89 11.99
C SER A 229 1.97 4.11 11.50
N ARG A 230 0.93 4.03 12.32
CA ARG A 230 -0.35 3.38 12.01
C ARG A 230 -1.50 4.37 11.86
N VAL A 231 -1.23 5.67 11.84
CA VAL A 231 -2.27 6.69 11.72
C VAL A 231 -2.16 7.43 10.40
N GLY A 232 -3.20 7.35 9.58
CA GLY A 232 -3.40 8.13 8.38
C GLY A 232 -4.58 9.09 8.53
N TRP A 233 -5.00 9.68 7.42
CA TRP A 233 -6.20 10.52 7.37
C TRP A 233 -7.00 10.22 6.10
N HIS A 234 -8.26 10.70 6.09
CA HIS A 234 -9.10 10.70 4.90
C HIS A 234 -9.74 12.07 4.70
N ASP A 235 -10.00 12.41 3.45
CA ASP A 235 -10.64 13.67 3.08
C ASP A 235 -11.97 13.41 2.35
N ASP A 236 -13.08 13.60 3.08
CA ASP A 236 -14.42 13.39 2.53
C ASP A 236 -15.00 14.67 1.88
N ALA A 237 -14.12 15.61 1.53
CA ALA A 237 -14.46 16.83 0.77
C ALA A 237 -13.34 17.20 -0.22
N LEU A 238 -12.62 16.18 -0.70
CA LEU A 238 -11.42 16.29 -1.52
C LEU A 238 -11.61 17.23 -2.71
N LEU A 239 -10.64 18.14 -2.92
CA LEU A 239 -10.59 19.08 -4.05
C LEU A 239 -11.72 20.12 -4.07
N SER A 240 -12.37 20.36 -2.95
CA SER A 240 -13.45 21.36 -2.86
C SER A 240 -12.99 22.77 -2.57
N LEU A 241 -11.70 23.02 -2.59
CA LEU A 241 -11.02 24.30 -2.42
C LEU A 241 -11.85 25.47 -1.80
N PRO A 242 -11.24 26.31 -0.96
CA PRO A 242 -9.78 26.40 -0.68
C PRO A 242 -9.30 25.46 0.44
N SER A 243 -10.18 24.98 1.34
CA SER A 243 -9.79 24.21 2.54
C SER A 243 -10.33 22.77 2.56
N ASP A 244 -10.93 22.31 1.48
CA ASP A 244 -11.66 21.04 1.42
C ASP A 244 -12.63 20.91 2.62
N MET A 245 -13.51 21.93 2.73
CA MET A 245 -14.52 22.07 3.79
C MET A 245 -13.92 21.94 5.22
N GLY A 246 -12.74 22.52 5.42
CA GLY A 246 -12.06 22.53 6.72
C GLY A 246 -11.20 21.30 6.99
N THR A 247 -10.88 20.51 5.98
CA THR A 247 -9.86 19.45 6.10
C THR A 247 -8.48 20.06 6.27
N TYR A 248 -8.18 21.10 5.50
CA TYR A 248 -6.90 21.81 5.49
C TYR A 248 -7.05 23.27 5.90
N ALA A 249 -5.93 23.95 6.10
CA ALA A 249 -5.80 25.37 6.43
C ALA A 249 -6.41 25.73 7.81
N GLU A 250 -6.13 24.90 8.81
CA GLU A 250 -6.62 25.05 10.17
C GLU A 250 -5.50 25.48 11.14
N ARG A 251 -5.87 26.17 12.22
CA ARG A 251 -4.99 26.56 13.33
C ARG A 251 -3.71 27.31 12.92
N GLY A 252 -3.83 28.26 11.97
CA GLY A 252 -2.70 29.09 11.55
C GLY A 252 -1.77 28.44 10.54
N TRP A 253 -2.12 27.27 10.03
CA TRP A 253 -1.48 26.70 8.85
C TRP A 253 -2.24 27.12 7.58
N ASP A 254 -1.53 27.50 6.53
CA ASP A 254 -2.12 27.61 5.21
C ASP A 254 -2.22 26.23 4.55
N ARG A 255 -3.02 26.14 3.48
CA ARG A 255 -3.21 24.89 2.74
C ARG A 255 -1.90 24.31 2.22
N GLU A 256 -1.02 25.14 1.69
CA GLU A 256 0.23 24.67 1.09
C GLU A 256 1.16 24.04 2.11
N ARG A 257 1.30 24.64 3.27
CA ARG A 257 2.08 24.08 4.38
C ARG A 257 1.50 22.76 4.85
N GLU A 258 0.18 22.67 4.93
CA GLU A 258 -0.49 21.44 5.37
C GLU A 258 -0.37 20.33 4.35
N LEU A 259 -0.53 20.63 3.05
CA LEU A 259 -0.34 19.65 1.98
C LEU A 259 1.10 19.12 1.93
N ARG A 260 2.12 19.95 2.22
CA ARG A 260 3.51 19.47 2.33
C ARG A 260 3.67 18.45 3.47
N TRP A 261 3.14 18.76 4.65
CA TRP A 261 3.15 17.81 5.77
C TRP A 261 2.40 16.52 5.42
N CYS A 262 1.25 16.64 4.77
CA CYS A 262 0.46 15.51 4.29
C CYS A 262 1.23 14.67 3.26
N ALA A 263 1.97 15.30 2.35
CA ALA A 263 2.81 14.62 1.38
C ALA A 263 3.87 13.74 2.05
N ASP A 264 4.58 14.29 3.05
CA ASP A 264 5.58 13.54 3.79
C ASP A 264 4.98 12.36 4.56
N HIS A 265 3.84 12.57 5.23
CA HIS A 265 3.14 11.54 6.01
C HIS A 265 2.49 10.48 5.11
N GLY A 266 1.87 10.89 4.00
CA GLY A 266 1.16 10.04 3.04
C GLY A 266 2.04 9.06 2.27
N ARG A 267 3.36 9.27 2.27
CA ARG A 267 4.30 8.27 1.74
C ARG A 267 4.19 6.93 2.46
N PHE A 268 3.81 6.94 3.75
CA PHE A 268 3.91 5.79 4.65
C PHE A 268 2.57 5.28 5.17
N THR A 269 1.49 6.01 4.89
CA THR A 269 0.14 5.63 5.31
C THR A 269 -0.83 5.80 4.15
N PRO A 270 -1.84 4.90 3.99
CA PRO A 270 -2.84 5.09 2.94
C PRO A 270 -3.58 6.42 3.12
N PHE A 271 -3.84 7.09 2.01
CA PHE A 271 -4.68 8.29 1.96
C PHE A 271 -5.78 8.12 0.91
N GLY A 272 -6.95 8.63 1.20
CA GLY A 272 -8.07 8.65 0.28
C GLY A 272 -9.26 9.43 0.81
N GLY A 273 -10.41 9.27 0.17
CA GLY A 273 -11.60 9.98 0.58
C GLY A 273 -12.65 10.03 -0.52
N GLU A 274 -13.41 11.14 -0.54
CA GLU A 274 -14.44 11.35 -1.53
C GLU A 274 -14.49 12.81 -2.00
N THR A 275 -14.96 13.00 -3.23
CA THR A 275 -15.22 14.33 -3.79
C THR A 275 -16.61 14.82 -3.39
N VAL A 276 -16.85 16.12 -3.56
CA VAL A 276 -18.16 16.78 -3.30
C VAL A 276 -18.58 17.60 -4.53
N PRO A 277 -19.81 18.17 -4.59
CA PRO A 277 -20.23 19.02 -5.71
C PRO A 277 -19.26 20.15 -6.05
N LEU A 278 -18.60 20.72 -5.03
CA LEU A 278 -17.62 21.79 -5.23
C LEU A 278 -16.35 21.34 -5.96
N SER A 279 -15.97 20.06 -5.82
CA SER A 279 -14.80 19.46 -6.49
C SER A 279 -14.93 19.46 -8.02
N ALA A 280 -16.16 19.54 -8.55
CA ALA A 280 -16.40 19.63 -10.00
C ALA A 280 -15.78 20.87 -10.65
N ARG A 281 -15.37 21.87 -9.86
CA ARG A 281 -14.74 23.11 -10.34
C ARG A 281 -13.23 23.00 -10.46
N THR A 282 -12.63 21.97 -9.90
CA THR A 282 -11.17 21.78 -9.92
C THR A 282 -10.73 21.20 -11.26
N PRO A 283 -9.85 21.90 -12.02
CA PRO A 283 -9.34 21.38 -13.28
C PRO A 283 -8.60 20.06 -13.14
N ILE A 284 -8.78 19.14 -14.08
CA ILE A 284 -8.21 17.78 -14.01
C ILE A 284 -6.68 17.76 -13.80
N ALA A 285 -5.95 18.66 -14.39
CA ALA A 285 -4.51 18.75 -14.19
C ALA A 285 -4.13 19.10 -12.73
N GLN A 286 -4.95 19.88 -12.03
CA GLN A 286 -4.76 20.16 -10.60
C GLN A 286 -5.17 18.95 -9.76
N VAL A 287 -6.26 18.27 -10.11
CA VAL A 287 -6.69 17.02 -9.48
C VAL A 287 -5.54 16.01 -9.45
N VAL A 288 -4.96 15.73 -10.62
CA VAL A 288 -3.86 14.77 -10.73
C VAL A 288 -2.65 15.18 -9.89
N ARG A 289 -2.22 16.45 -10.00
CA ARG A 289 -1.08 16.94 -9.20
C ARG A 289 -1.30 16.81 -7.69
N GLU A 290 -2.51 17.07 -7.21
CA GLU A 290 -2.79 16.99 -5.77
C GLU A 290 -2.92 15.55 -5.30
N LEU A 291 -3.56 14.67 -6.07
CA LEU A 291 -3.61 13.24 -5.77
C LEU A 291 -2.22 12.60 -5.76
N GLU A 292 -1.35 12.99 -6.69
CA GLU A 292 0.05 12.57 -6.75
C GLU A 292 0.84 13.07 -5.54
N LEU A 293 0.73 14.37 -5.21
CA LEU A 293 1.39 14.99 -4.06
C LEU A 293 1.02 14.29 -2.74
N LEU A 294 -0.26 13.95 -2.57
CA LEU A 294 -0.80 13.35 -1.33
C LEU A 294 -0.66 11.82 -1.29
N HIS A 295 -0.02 11.22 -2.29
CA HIS A 295 0.09 9.77 -2.40
C HIS A 295 -1.27 9.05 -2.31
N ALA A 296 -2.27 9.55 -3.06
CA ALA A 296 -3.63 9.04 -3.00
C ALA A 296 -3.72 7.57 -3.35
N THR A 297 -4.30 6.79 -2.45
CA THR A 297 -4.38 5.33 -2.55
C THR A 297 -5.76 4.87 -3.02
N TYR A 298 -6.83 5.51 -2.54
CA TYR A 298 -8.20 5.12 -2.84
C TYR A 298 -9.16 6.32 -2.89
N LEU A 299 -10.24 6.22 -3.69
CA LEU A 299 -11.30 7.23 -3.78
C LEU A 299 -12.68 6.58 -3.90
N ASN A 300 -13.74 7.30 -3.46
CA ASN A 300 -15.12 6.87 -3.62
C ASN A 300 -15.52 6.80 -5.11
N SER A 301 -16.01 5.65 -5.57
CA SER A 301 -16.41 5.42 -6.96
C SER A 301 -17.78 6.03 -7.34
N SER A 302 -18.55 6.47 -6.35
CA SER A 302 -19.94 6.88 -6.55
C SER A 302 -20.29 8.26 -6.02
N TYR A 303 -19.39 8.91 -5.28
CA TYR A 303 -19.57 10.25 -4.77
C TYR A 303 -18.33 11.13 -5.01
N HIS A 304 -18.42 12.32 -5.54
CA HIS A 304 -19.64 12.92 -6.11
C HIS A 304 -19.74 12.58 -7.62
N ARG A 305 -20.88 12.10 -8.07
CA ARG A 305 -21.08 11.63 -9.47
C ARG A 305 -20.77 12.70 -10.51
N GLY A 306 -21.26 13.93 -10.30
CA GLY A 306 -21.02 15.03 -11.26
C GLY A 306 -19.54 15.37 -11.43
N THR A 307 -18.74 15.25 -10.35
CA THR A 307 -17.28 15.42 -10.38
C THR A 307 -16.62 14.30 -11.20
N LEU A 308 -16.96 13.05 -10.88
CA LEU A 308 -16.41 11.89 -11.59
C LEU A 308 -16.81 11.87 -13.08
N ASP A 309 -18.05 12.27 -13.40
CA ASP A 309 -18.50 12.41 -14.79
C ASP A 309 -17.78 13.55 -15.52
N GLY A 310 -17.43 14.62 -14.81
CA GLY A 310 -16.56 15.68 -15.30
C GLY A 310 -15.17 15.14 -15.69
N TRP A 311 -14.58 14.30 -14.82
CA TRP A 311 -13.27 13.66 -15.11
C TRP A 311 -13.31 12.70 -16.29
N ARG A 312 -14.45 11.98 -16.50
CA ARG A 312 -14.67 11.11 -17.68
C ARG A 312 -14.73 11.90 -18.99
N LYS A 313 -15.15 13.16 -18.94
CA LYS A 313 -15.23 14.05 -20.10
C LYS A 313 -13.95 14.85 -20.34
N ALA A 314 -13.15 15.06 -19.32
CA ALA A 314 -11.93 15.85 -19.41
C ALA A 314 -10.80 15.05 -20.08
N ALA A 315 -10.28 15.54 -21.20
CA ALA A 315 -9.09 14.97 -21.84
C ALA A 315 -7.84 15.20 -20.98
N TYR A 316 -7.02 14.16 -20.80
CA TYR A 316 -5.78 14.24 -20.04
C TYR A 316 -4.76 13.19 -20.54
N LEU A 317 -3.58 13.64 -20.99
CA LEU A 317 -2.45 12.80 -21.43
C LEU A 317 -2.84 11.59 -22.30
N GLY A 318 -3.64 11.85 -23.36
CA GLY A 318 -4.05 10.82 -24.34
C GLY A 318 -5.16 9.88 -23.87
N SER A 319 -5.76 10.14 -22.69
CA SER A 319 -6.94 9.42 -22.19
C SER A 319 -7.92 10.39 -21.54
N THR A 320 -8.87 9.89 -20.75
CA THR A 320 -9.69 10.74 -19.88
C THR A 320 -9.00 10.95 -18.53
N GLY A 321 -9.36 12.04 -17.83
CA GLY A 321 -8.88 12.26 -16.48
C GLY A 321 -9.28 11.15 -15.52
N TYR A 322 -10.50 10.61 -15.68
CA TYR A 322 -10.96 9.47 -14.89
C TYR A 322 -10.08 8.22 -15.10
N ASP A 323 -9.82 7.85 -16.35
CA ASP A 323 -8.97 6.69 -16.66
C ASP A 323 -7.54 6.86 -16.16
N HIS A 324 -7.01 8.11 -16.23
CA HIS A 324 -5.70 8.40 -15.69
C HIS A 324 -5.66 8.22 -14.17
N VAL A 325 -6.63 8.80 -13.44
CA VAL A 325 -6.74 8.66 -11.97
C VAL A 325 -6.94 7.19 -11.59
N GLU A 326 -7.84 6.45 -12.26
CA GLU A 326 -8.09 5.03 -12.00
C GLU A 326 -6.80 4.19 -12.09
N ARG A 327 -6.02 4.42 -13.16
CA ARG A 327 -4.74 3.71 -13.32
C ARG A 327 -3.71 4.06 -12.26
N ARG A 328 -3.70 5.31 -11.76
CA ARG A 328 -2.63 5.84 -10.90
C ARG A 328 -2.95 5.82 -9.40
N LEU A 329 -4.22 5.75 -8.99
CA LEU A 329 -4.58 5.62 -7.57
C LEU A 329 -3.85 4.44 -6.93
N GLY A 330 -3.17 4.68 -5.81
CA GLY A 330 -2.31 3.72 -5.15
C GLY A 330 -1.08 3.38 -5.99
N TYR A 331 -0.60 2.17 -5.88
CA TYR A 331 0.57 1.70 -6.61
C TYR A 331 0.21 1.21 -8.03
N ARG A 332 1.19 1.36 -8.93
CA ARG A 332 1.16 0.76 -10.27
C ARG A 332 2.58 0.33 -10.65
N LEU A 333 2.91 -0.91 -10.36
CA LEU A 333 4.25 -1.45 -10.56
C LEU A 333 4.45 -1.88 -12.01
N VAL A 334 5.53 -1.42 -12.63
CA VAL A 334 5.90 -1.69 -14.02
C VAL A 334 7.31 -2.28 -14.03
N ALA A 335 7.46 -3.48 -14.58
CA ALA A 335 8.77 -4.04 -14.88
C ALA A 335 9.37 -3.37 -16.12
N ASP A 336 10.65 -3.03 -16.04
CA ASP A 336 11.40 -2.42 -17.14
C ASP A 336 12.23 -3.44 -17.86
N ARG A 337 12.99 -4.23 -17.10
CA ARG A 337 14.01 -5.11 -17.62
C ARG A 337 14.19 -6.34 -16.74
N LEU A 338 14.22 -7.50 -17.37
CA LEU A 338 14.64 -8.76 -16.77
C LEU A 338 15.98 -9.18 -17.36
N ARG A 339 16.91 -9.59 -16.52
CA ARG A 339 18.15 -10.24 -16.91
C ARG A 339 18.25 -11.61 -16.25
N ILE A 340 18.55 -12.62 -17.03
CA ILE A 340 18.70 -14.01 -16.59
C ILE A 340 20.07 -14.49 -17.06
N SER A 341 20.85 -15.12 -16.18
CA SER A 341 22.13 -15.73 -16.60
C SER A 341 21.88 -16.84 -17.63
N LYS A 342 22.62 -16.82 -18.74
CA LYS A 342 22.49 -17.83 -19.81
C LYS A 342 23.03 -19.21 -19.40
N VAL A 343 23.88 -19.25 -18.40
CA VAL A 343 24.51 -20.45 -17.88
C VAL A 343 24.18 -20.55 -16.41
N VAL A 344 23.85 -21.77 -15.99
CA VAL A 344 23.71 -22.09 -14.57
C VAL A 344 25.10 -21.95 -13.94
N ASN A 345 25.19 -21.24 -12.82
CA ASN A 345 26.45 -21.10 -12.10
C ASN A 345 26.99 -22.46 -11.66
N PRO A 346 28.31 -22.58 -11.40
CA PRO A 346 28.91 -23.83 -10.91
C PRO A 346 28.25 -24.40 -9.65
N ASP A 347 27.65 -23.55 -8.84
CA ASP A 347 26.90 -23.90 -7.62
C ASP A 347 25.45 -24.39 -7.89
N GLY A 348 25.03 -24.43 -9.15
CA GLY A 348 23.69 -24.87 -9.55
C GLY A 348 22.62 -23.78 -9.40
N THR A 349 22.98 -22.49 -9.43
CA THR A 349 22.02 -21.39 -9.32
C THR A 349 21.82 -20.65 -10.65
N LEU A 350 20.60 -20.13 -10.86
CA LEU A 350 20.23 -19.19 -11.92
C LEU A 350 20.20 -17.79 -11.34
N ARG A 351 21.01 -16.88 -11.85
CA ARG A 351 20.95 -15.47 -11.44
C ARG A 351 19.86 -14.73 -12.18
N VAL A 352 19.06 -13.99 -11.43
CA VAL A 352 17.95 -13.18 -11.94
C VAL A 352 18.08 -11.76 -11.41
N GLU A 353 17.99 -10.78 -12.32
CA GLU A 353 17.86 -9.37 -11.99
C GLU A 353 16.61 -8.82 -12.66
N LEU A 354 15.73 -8.22 -11.90
CA LEU A 354 14.51 -7.55 -12.38
C LEU A 354 14.51 -6.10 -11.93
N ASP A 355 14.51 -5.19 -12.88
CA ASP A 355 14.31 -3.76 -12.62
C ASP A 355 12.83 -3.43 -12.84
N LEU A 356 12.26 -2.71 -11.91
CA LEU A 356 10.89 -2.22 -11.96
C LEU A 356 10.80 -0.82 -11.35
N HIS A 357 9.73 -0.11 -11.63
CA HIS A 357 9.41 1.17 -11.01
C HIS A 357 7.90 1.28 -10.74
N ASN A 358 7.52 2.27 -9.93
CA ASN A 358 6.14 2.53 -9.57
C ASN A 358 5.68 3.84 -10.24
N VAL A 359 4.68 3.74 -11.10
CA VAL A 359 4.06 4.89 -11.77
C VAL A 359 2.69 5.26 -11.17
N GLY A 360 2.30 4.63 -10.06
CA GLY A 360 1.13 5.01 -9.28
C GLY A 360 1.37 6.25 -8.43
N PHE A 361 0.36 6.70 -7.71
CA PHE A 361 0.50 7.85 -6.79
C PHE A 361 1.11 7.46 -5.44
N ALA A 362 1.05 6.20 -5.02
CA ALA A 362 1.52 5.72 -3.73
C ALA A 362 2.28 4.39 -3.85
N ALA A 363 3.06 4.04 -2.83
CA ALA A 363 3.58 2.68 -2.66
C ALA A 363 2.45 1.68 -2.31
N PRO A 364 2.68 0.35 -2.44
CA PRO A 364 1.89 -0.62 -1.71
C PRO A 364 1.94 -0.32 -0.21
N GLN A 365 0.81 -0.23 0.46
CA GLN A 365 0.76 0.21 1.86
C GLN A 365 0.72 -0.96 2.86
N MET A 366 0.39 -2.17 2.39
CA MET A 366 0.45 -3.38 3.19
C MET A 366 1.69 -4.22 2.84
N PRO A 367 2.27 -4.94 3.81
CA PRO A 367 3.40 -5.82 3.54
C PRO A 367 3.05 -6.86 2.48
N ARG A 368 4.05 -7.32 1.72
CA ARG A 368 3.90 -8.37 0.70
C ARG A 368 5.00 -9.39 0.79
N LYS A 369 4.65 -10.65 0.54
CA LYS A 369 5.65 -11.71 0.33
C LYS A 369 6.08 -11.64 -1.13
N VAL A 370 7.35 -11.33 -1.36
CA VAL A 370 7.94 -11.25 -2.70
C VAL A 370 8.77 -12.49 -2.95
N ALA A 371 8.52 -13.18 -4.07
CA ALA A 371 9.28 -14.35 -4.43
C ALA A 371 9.51 -14.44 -5.96
N LEU A 372 10.67 -14.94 -6.36
CA LEU A 372 10.87 -15.50 -7.68
C LEU A 372 10.34 -16.94 -7.68
N VAL A 373 9.65 -17.30 -8.75
CA VAL A 373 9.06 -18.64 -8.92
C VAL A 373 9.55 -19.23 -10.23
N LEU A 374 10.18 -20.40 -10.14
CA LEU A 374 10.57 -21.21 -11.27
C LEU A 374 9.60 -22.39 -11.35
N SER A 375 8.88 -22.55 -12.47
CA SER A 375 7.84 -23.56 -12.58
C SER A 375 7.85 -24.33 -13.92
N GLN A 376 7.44 -25.61 -13.86
CA GLN A 376 7.24 -26.47 -15.03
C GLN A 376 6.13 -27.48 -14.70
N GLY A 377 5.00 -27.38 -15.40
CA GLY A 377 3.81 -28.16 -15.07
C GLY A 377 3.37 -27.90 -13.63
N ASP A 378 3.18 -28.96 -12.85
CA ASP A 378 2.78 -28.86 -11.43
C ASP A 378 3.95 -28.60 -10.46
N ARG A 379 5.18 -28.61 -10.96
CA ARG A 379 6.38 -28.34 -10.16
C ARG A 379 6.64 -26.85 -10.06
N ALA A 380 6.89 -26.36 -8.84
CA ALA A 380 7.24 -24.95 -8.60
C ALA A 380 8.25 -24.81 -7.46
N HIS A 381 9.32 -24.06 -7.72
CA HIS A 381 10.36 -23.71 -6.76
C HIS A 381 10.27 -22.21 -6.48
N ARG A 382 10.19 -21.83 -5.21
CA ARG A 382 10.04 -20.44 -4.79
C ARG A 382 11.26 -19.98 -3.99
N VAL A 383 11.77 -18.81 -4.35
CA VAL A 383 12.85 -18.15 -3.64
C VAL A 383 12.31 -16.81 -3.13
N ALA A 384 12.21 -16.68 -1.82
CA ALA A 384 11.80 -15.44 -1.20
C ALA A 384 12.88 -14.36 -1.39
N LEU A 385 12.46 -13.15 -1.71
CA LEU A 385 13.31 -11.98 -1.81
C LEU A 385 13.16 -11.13 -0.55
N ALA A 386 14.29 -10.78 0.06
CA ALA A 386 14.34 -9.91 1.24
C ALA A 386 14.15 -8.45 0.82
N THR A 387 12.91 -8.05 0.56
CA THR A 387 12.54 -6.71 0.13
C THR A 387 11.16 -6.34 0.67
N ASP A 388 10.92 -5.03 0.79
CA ASP A 388 9.64 -4.51 1.29
C ASP A 388 8.99 -3.59 0.26
N PRO A 389 7.93 -4.04 -0.43
CA PRO A 389 7.23 -3.23 -1.43
C PRO A 389 6.63 -1.92 -0.91
N ARG A 390 6.45 -1.76 0.40
CA ARG A 390 6.02 -0.49 0.99
C ARG A 390 7.02 0.65 0.79
N ARG A 391 8.26 0.31 0.43
CA ARG A 391 9.33 1.26 0.07
C ARG A 391 9.46 1.49 -1.44
N TRP A 392 8.58 0.91 -2.25
CA TRP A 392 8.58 1.08 -3.71
C TRP A 392 7.61 2.19 -4.11
N GLY A 393 7.75 3.37 -3.51
CA GLY A 393 7.00 4.57 -3.87
C GLY A 393 7.40 5.11 -5.25
N PRO A 394 6.61 6.02 -5.82
CA PRO A 394 6.95 6.66 -7.10
C PRO A 394 8.29 7.41 -7.04
N GLU A 395 8.66 7.92 -5.89
CA GLU A 395 9.93 8.62 -5.63
C GLU A 395 11.15 7.69 -5.51
N ALA A 396 10.95 6.39 -5.34
CA ALA A 396 12.07 5.43 -5.22
C ALA A 396 12.84 5.23 -6.53
N GLY A 397 12.28 5.68 -7.66
CA GLY A 397 12.87 5.46 -8.98
C GLY A 397 12.90 3.97 -9.35
N THR A 398 14.04 3.50 -9.86
CA THR A 398 14.21 2.10 -10.23
C THR A 398 14.47 1.23 -9.00
N VAL A 399 13.63 0.23 -8.79
CA VAL A 399 13.80 -0.83 -7.80
C VAL A 399 14.43 -2.05 -8.49
N SER A 400 15.61 -2.44 -8.06
CA SER A 400 16.31 -3.62 -8.62
C SER A 400 16.16 -4.81 -7.68
N LEU A 401 15.44 -5.83 -8.12
CA LEU A 401 15.31 -7.11 -7.44
C LEU A 401 16.37 -8.06 -7.95
N ARG A 402 17.14 -8.66 -7.05
CA ARG A 402 18.17 -9.65 -7.39
C ARG A 402 17.91 -10.93 -6.63
N GLY A 403 18.03 -12.05 -7.32
CA GLY A 403 17.84 -13.37 -6.73
C GLY A 403 18.74 -14.42 -7.38
N GLU A 404 19.15 -15.38 -6.58
CA GLU A 404 19.79 -16.61 -7.03
C GLU A 404 18.78 -17.75 -6.82
N VAL A 405 18.29 -18.31 -7.91
CA VAL A 405 17.31 -19.39 -7.89
C VAL A 405 18.03 -20.71 -7.98
N PRO A 406 18.05 -21.53 -6.91
CA PRO A 406 18.62 -22.87 -6.96
C PRO A 406 17.88 -23.70 -8.00
N ILE A 407 18.62 -24.36 -8.88
CA ILE A 407 18.06 -25.24 -9.89
C ILE A 407 18.06 -26.66 -9.33
N PRO A 408 16.89 -27.27 -9.14
CA PRO A 408 16.82 -28.67 -8.70
C PRO A 408 17.51 -29.61 -9.67
N ALA A 409 18.09 -30.69 -9.18
CA ALA A 409 18.82 -31.64 -9.98
C ALA A 409 17.97 -32.27 -11.11
N ASP A 410 16.67 -32.41 -10.86
CA ASP A 410 15.65 -32.89 -11.81
C ASP A 410 15.17 -31.84 -12.81
N ALA A 411 15.58 -30.56 -12.63
CA ALA A 411 15.21 -29.45 -13.52
C ALA A 411 16.19 -29.29 -14.73
N ARG A 412 17.32 -29.96 -14.71
CA ARG A 412 18.33 -29.84 -15.78
C ARG A 412 17.81 -30.36 -17.12
N GLY A 413 18.05 -29.56 -18.17
CA GLY A 413 17.68 -29.96 -19.55
C GLY A 413 16.23 -29.64 -19.94
N GLY A 414 15.44 -28.94 -19.11
CA GLY A 414 14.07 -28.58 -19.41
C GLY A 414 13.88 -27.09 -19.72
N ARG A 415 12.67 -26.72 -20.22
CA ARG A 415 12.21 -25.35 -20.33
C ARG A 415 11.29 -25.04 -19.14
N TRP A 416 11.57 -23.93 -18.49
CA TRP A 416 10.87 -23.48 -17.29
C TRP A 416 10.29 -22.09 -17.47
N ARG A 417 9.25 -21.80 -16.71
CA ARG A 417 8.72 -20.44 -16.53
C ARG A 417 9.41 -19.78 -15.38
N LEU A 418 9.78 -18.52 -15.55
CA LEU A 418 10.20 -17.64 -14.45
C LEU A 418 9.13 -16.61 -14.20
N ALA A 419 8.68 -16.48 -12.96
CA ALA A 419 7.67 -15.54 -12.55
C ALA A 419 8.09 -14.75 -11.30
N LEU A 420 7.45 -13.58 -11.10
CA LEU A 420 7.46 -12.84 -9.85
C LEU A 420 6.10 -13.01 -9.15
N GLN A 421 6.12 -13.36 -7.88
CA GLN A 421 4.94 -13.39 -7.03
C GLN A 421 5.03 -12.27 -5.98
N LEU A 422 3.96 -11.49 -5.85
CA LEU A 422 3.76 -10.45 -4.85
C LEU A 422 2.50 -10.80 -4.06
N ALA A 423 2.61 -11.82 -3.19
CA ALA A 423 1.47 -12.43 -2.51
C ALA A 423 0.98 -11.62 -1.31
N ASP A 424 -0.29 -11.80 -0.95
CA ASP A 424 -0.82 -11.32 0.32
C ASP A 424 -0.05 -11.96 1.49
N PRO A 425 0.27 -11.20 2.56
CA PRO A 425 1.01 -11.74 3.70
C PRO A 425 0.22 -12.76 4.52
N SER A 426 -1.13 -12.68 4.49
CA SER A 426 -2.01 -13.55 5.29
C SER A 426 -2.03 -14.96 4.72
N PRO A 427 -1.82 -16.00 5.56
CA PRO A 427 -1.86 -17.40 5.09
C PRO A 427 -3.17 -17.79 4.39
N SER A 428 -4.31 -17.24 4.85
CA SER A 428 -5.63 -17.48 4.27
C SER A 428 -5.81 -16.94 2.85
N LEU A 429 -5.01 -15.94 2.44
CA LEU A 429 -5.13 -15.24 1.16
C LEU A 429 -3.90 -15.40 0.26
N SER A 430 -2.78 -15.87 0.79
CA SER A 430 -1.50 -15.93 0.07
C SER A 430 -1.49 -16.84 -1.16
N GLY A 431 -2.41 -17.80 -1.22
CA GLY A 431 -2.62 -18.70 -2.37
C GLY A 431 -3.71 -18.24 -3.35
N ASP A 432 -4.41 -17.16 -3.05
CA ASP A 432 -5.48 -16.64 -3.89
C ASP A 432 -4.95 -15.46 -4.74
N GLY A 433 -4.82 -15.68 -6.04
CA GLY A 433 -4.28 -14.69 -6.97
C GLY A 433 -5.10 -13.41 -7.07
N ARG A 434 -6.35 -13.38 -6.58
CA ARG A 434 -7.15 -12.16 -6.48
C ARG A 434 -6.53 -11.13 -5.51
N TYR A 435 -5.71 -11.59 -4.56
CA TYR A 435 -5.01 -10.78 -3.57
C TYR A 435 -3.53 -10.57 -3.88
N ALA A 436 -3.01 -11.17 -4.97
CA ALA A 436 -1.66 -10.92 -5.43
C ALA A 436 -1.59 -9.66 -6.31
N ILE A 437 -0.44 -8.98 -6.29
CA ILE A 437 -0.21 -7.79 -7.12
C ILE A 437 0.17 -8.23 -8.53
N ARG A 438 -0.58 -7.75 -9.53
CA ARG A 438 -0.29 -7.85 -10.95
C ARG A 438 0.57 -6.67 -11.38
N LEU A 439 1.66 -6.94 -12.13
CA LEU A 439 2.45 -5.90 -12.79
C LEU A 439 1.68 -5.29 -13.97
N ALA A 440 1.86 -4.01 -14.18
CA ALA A 440 1.13 -3.24 -15.19
C ALA A 440 1.87 -3.22 -16.54
N ASN A 441 2.20 -4.40 -17.07
CA ASN A 441 2.99 -4.55 -18.28
C ASN A 441 2.21 -5.18 -19.44
N GLU A 442 2.60 -4.81 -20.66
CA GLU A 442 2.35 -5.61 -21.86
C GLU A 442 3.34 -6.77 -21.89
N GLY A 443 2.89 -7.93 -22.38
CA GLY A 443 3.74 -9.12 -22.55
C GLY A 443 4.09 -9.89 -21.27
N ILE A 444 3.66 -9.41 -20.09
CA ILE A 444 3.72 -10.17 -18.83
C ILE A 444 2.34 -10.77 -18.58
N THR A 445 2.23 -12.10 -18.69
CA THR A 445 1.00 -12.82 -18.36
C THR A 445 0.83 -12.88 -16.86
N PHE A 446 -0.35 -12.49 -16.36
CA PHE A 446 -0.72 -12.69 -14.96
C PHE A 446 -1.59 -13.94 -14.84
N ASP A 447 -1.05 -14.97 -14.18
CA ASP A 447 -1.81 -16.18 -13.88
C ASP A 447 -2.68 -15.94 -12.64
N GLN A 448 -3.99 -15.77 -12.84
CA GLN A 448 -4.96 -15.50 -11.78
C GLN A 448 -5.07 -16.65 -10.79
N ALA A 449 -4.80 -17.89 -11.16
CA ALA A 449 -4.92 -19.04 -10.27
C ALA A 449 -3.78 -19.06 -9.24
N SER A 450 -2.56 -18.75 -9.67
CA SER A 450 -1.36 -18.78 -8.82
C SER A 450 -0.96 -17.41 -8.27
N GLY A 451 -1.47 -16.31 -8.84
CA GLY A 451 -1.05 -14.94 -8.52
C GLY A 451 0.36 -14.62 -9.05
N TRP A 452 0.79 -15.26 -10.12
CA TRP A 452 2.14 -15.08 -10.67
C TRP A 452 2.16 -14.14 -11.87
N ASN A 453 3.15 -13.27 -11.89
CA ASN A 453 3.51 -12.46 -13.04
C ASN A 453 4.58 -13.22 -13.83
N VAL A 454 4.22 -13.85 -14.93
CA VAL A 454 5.12 -14.67 -15.75
C VAL A 454 6.04 -13.76 -16.54
N LEU A 455 7.30 -13.68 -16.10
CA LEU A 455 8.32 -12.81 -16.68
C LEU A 455 8.95 -13.44 -17.93
N ALA A 456 9.12 -14.77 -17.95
CA ALA A 456 9.65 -15.49 -19.10
C ALA A 456 9.07 -16.91 -19.14
N GLU A 457 8.62 -17.34 -20.34
CA GLU A 457 7.98 -18.64 -20.56
C GLU A 457 8.99 -19.78 -20.88
N ASP A 458 10.22 -19.44 -21.24
CA ASP A 458 11.17 -20.33 -21.85
C ASP A 458 12.59 -20.16 -21.29
N VAL A 459 12.75 -20.37 -20.00
CA VAL A 459 14.10 -20.37 -19.37
C VAL A 459 14.71 -21.77 -19.55
N GLU A 460 15.75 -21.85 -20.38
CA GLU A 460 16.47 -23.10 -20.57
C GLU A 460 17.48 -23.33 -19.44
N MET A 461 17.48 -24.53 -18.86
CA MET A 461 18.40 -24.97 -17.82
C MET A 461 19.52 -25.77 -18.45
N ARG A 462 20.62 -25.10 -18.83
CA ARG A 462 21.81 -25.74 -19.39
C ARG A 462 22.95 -25.83 -18.40
#